data_c88e93bb7b1c6fc79d791ccfce64f32e
#
_entry.id   c88e93bb7b1c6fc79d791ccfce64f32e
#
_cell.length_a   1.000
_cell.length_b   1.000
_cell.length_c   1.000
_cell.angle_alpha   90.00
_cell.angle_beta   90.00
_cell.angle_gamma   90.00
#
_symmetry.space_group_name_H-M   'P 1'
#
loop_
_entity.id
_entity.type
_entity.pdbx_description
1 polymer ?
#
loop_
_entity_poly.entity_id
_entity_poly.type
_entity_poly.pdbx_seq_one_letter_code
_entity_poly.pdbx_strand_id
1 'polypeptide(L)'
;MTSASFKPTVGPALRTVMTAAGAAGLAVALTACGSQDGSGSSDAARAADPQAGGTGGGDSTTGSGDGAAGGGTVLAKTSEIPEGGGKIFKDRGVVVTQPTAGRFKAFSSQCTHQGCAVGSVSGGAIVCPCHGSEFSVTDGAVRRGPATQPLPAQDITVSGDEITLA
;
A
#
# COMPACT_ATOMS: atom_id res chain seq x y z
N MET A 1 -42.13 25.83 28.41
CA MET A 1 -41.54 24.59 27.93
C MET A 1 -42.28 24.22 26.64
N THR A 2 -41.76 24.63 25.48
CA THR A 2 -42.42 24.48 24.18
C THR A 2 -41.55 23.54 23.33
N SER A 3 -42.09 22.33 23.16
CA SER A 3 -41.47 21.31 22.30
C SER A 3 -41.74 21.65 20.82
N ALA A 4 -40.69 21.92 20.08
CA ALA A 4 -40.75 22.07 18.61
C ALA A 4 -40.51 20.70 17.95
N SER A 5 -41.55 20.17 17.32
CA SER A 5 -41.53 18.94 16.54
C SER A 5 -41.02 19.24 15.14
N PHE A 6 -39.82 18.73 14.78
CA PHE A 6 -39.28 18.81 13.44
C PHE A 6 -39.80 17.65 12.60
N LYS A 7 -40.56 17.96 11.54
CA LYS A 7 -41.05 17.04 10.52
C LYS A 7 -40.03 16.94 9.38
N PRO A 8 -39.55 15.76 9.01
CA PRO A 8 -38.68 15.62 7.84
C PRO A 8 -39.53 15.71 6.55
N THR A 9 -39.13 16.61 5.66
CA THR A 9 -39.66 16.74 4.32
C THR A 9 -38.94 15.77 3.38
N VAL A 10 -39.66 14.79 2.88
CA VAL A 10 -39.20 13.88 1.84
C VAL A 10 -39.34 14.59 0.50
N GLY A 11 -38.25 14.89 -0.19
CA GLY A 11 -38.21 15.41 -1.53
C GLY A 11 -38.25 14.30 -2.58
N PRO A 12 -38.88 14.54 -3.75
CA PRO A 12 -39.05 13.52 -4.78
C PRO A 12 -37.74 13.19 -5.50
N ALA A 13 -37.43 11.88 -5.58
CA ALA A 13 -36.35 11.33 -6.36
C ALA A 13 -36.61 11.50 -7.85
N LEU A 14 -35.80 12.29 -8.54
CA LEU A 14 -35.77 12.30 -10.01
C LEU A 14 -34.97 11.05 -10.48
N ARG A 15 -35.70 10.10 -11.01
CA ARG A 15 -35.17 9.00 -11.80
C ARG A 15 -34.96 9.49 -13.24
N THR A 16 -33.73 9.74 -13.62
CA THR A 16 -33.36 9.94 -15.02
C THR A 16 -32.95 8.59 -15.60
N VAL A 17 -33.82 8.02 -16.40
CA VAL A 17 -33.57 6.87 -17.26
C VAL A 17 -32.94 7.42 -18.54
N MET A 18 -31.68 7.12 -18.82
CA MET A 18 -31.10 7.30 -20.16
C MET A 18 -30.81 5.93 -20.76
N THR A 19 -31.74 5.55 -21.65
CA THR A 19 -31.53 4.53 -22.67
C THR A 19 -30.80 5.16 -23.86
N ALA A 20 -29.64 4.63 -24.21
CA ALA A 20 -29.06 4.87 -25.53
C ALA A 20 -28.53 3.54 -26.06
N ALA A 21 -29.25 3.05 -27.06
CA ALA A 21 -28.83 1.98 -27.95
C ALA A 21 -27.88 2.56 -29.02
N GLY A 22 -26.88 1.82 -29.43
CA GLY A 22 -25.98 2.20 -30.51
C GLY A 22 -25.00 1.08 -30.83
N ALA A 23 -25.23 0.47 -31.87
CA ALA A 23 -24.94 -0.55 -32.79
C ALA A 23 -23.47 -0.56 -33.29
N ALA A 24 -23.01 -1.80 -33.49
CA ALA A 24 -22.27 -2.36 -34.61
C ALA A 24 -20.93 -1.75 -35.07
N GLY A 25 -19.95 -2.61 -35.16
CA GLY A 25 -19.15 -2.59 -36.37
C GLY A 25 -17.64 -2.88 -36.22
N LEU A 26 -17.26 -3.98 -36.79
CA LEU A 26 -16.05 -4.36 -37.51
C LEU A 26 -14.89 -5.00 -36.77
N ALA A 27 -14.82 -6.29 -37.06
CA ALA A 27 -13.63 -7.13 -36.97
C ALA A 27 -12.57 -6.69 -38.01
N VAL A 28 -11.31 -6.64 -37.59
CA VAL A 28 -10.19 -6.80 -38.50
C VAL A 28 -9.18 -7.71 -37.83
N ALA A 29 -9.05 -8.90 -38.38
CA ALA A 29 -7.95 -9.81 -38.14
C ALA A 29 -6.78 -9.40 -39.01
N LEU A 30 -5.58 -9.40 -38.47
CA LEU A 30 -4.35 -9.53 -39.26
C LEU A 30 -3.24 -10.19 -38.39
N THR A 31 -2.98 -11.39 -38.79
CA THR A 31 -1.82 -12.23 -38.64
C THR A 31 -0.50 -11.50 -38.90
N ALA A 32 0.53 -11.79 -38.13
CA ALA A 32 1.87 -11.98 -38.66
C ALA A 32 2.78 -12.68 -37.65
N CYS A 33 3.27 -13.81 -38.05
CA CYS A 33 4.37 -14.58 -37.51
C CYS A 33 5.67 -13.79 -37.48
N GLY A 34 6.50 -14.07 -36.49
CA GLY A 34 7.89 -13.64 -36.47
C GLY A 34 8.66 -14.40 -35.40
N SER A 35 9.05 -15.61 -35.75
CA SER A 35 10.07 -16.40 -35.05
C SER A 35 11.43 -15.80 -35.34
N GLN A 36 12.27 -15.59 -34.33
CA GLN A 36 13.72 -15.60 -34.53
C GLN A 36 14.41 -16.22 -33.31
N ASP A 37 14.89 -17.40 -33.58
CA ASP A 37 15.88 -18.14 -32.83
C ASP A 37 17.21 -17.38 -32.86
N GLY A 38 17.89 -17.33 -31.72
CA GLY A 38 19.23 -16.81 -31.62
C GLY A 38 19.98 -17.51 -30.50
N SER A 39 20.44 -18.71 -30.78
CA SER A 39 21.44 -19.44 -30.01
C SER A 39 22.76 -18.68 -30.02
N GLY A 40 23.38 -18.57 -28.88
CA GLY A 40 24.75 -18.06 -28.74
C GLY A 40 25.37 -18.57 -27.43
N SER A 41 25.84 -19.79 -27.47
CA SER A 41 26.78 -20.34 -26.50
C SER A 41 28.13 -19.64 -26.65
N SER A 42 28.79 -19.34 -25.57
CA SER A 42 30.26 -19.40 -25.47
C SER A 42 30.72 -19.41 -24.02
N ASP A 43 31.33 -20.50 -23.70
CA ASP A 43 32.19 -20.80 -22.57
C ASP A 43 33.24 -19.75 -22.27
N ALA A 44 33.58 -19.58 -21.01
CA ALA A 44 34.93 -19.76 -20.54
C ALA A 44 35.06 -19.54 -19.02
N ALA A 45 35.48 -20.57 -18.39
CA ALA A 45 35.96 -20.65 -17.02
C ALA A 45 37.19 -19.76 -16.79
N ARG A 46 37.34 -19.24 -15.57
CA ARG A 46 38.58 -19.39 -14.81
C ARG A 46 38.47 -18.88 -13.38
N ALA A 47 38.90 -19.78 -12.53
CA ALA A 47 39.17 -19.72 -11.12
C ALA A 47 40.21 -18.66 -10.71
N ALA A 48 40.10 -18.19 -9.48
CA ALA A 48 41.10 -18.24 -8.42
C ALA A 48 40.74 -17.27 -7.29
N ASP A 49 40.61 -17.82 -6.12
CA ASP A 49 40.78 -17.34 -4.76
C ASP A 49 42.25 -17.10 -4.46
N PRO A 50 42.69 -16.64 -3.23
CA PRO A 50 42.11 -15.89 -2.12
C PRO A 50 43.02 -14.74 -1.62
N GLN A 51 42.58 -13.95 -0.60
CA GLN A 51 43.39 -13.50 0.56
C GLN A 51 42.73 -12.26 1.19
N ALA A 52 42.19 -12.39 2.37
CA ALA A 52 42.75 -12.19 3.71
C ALA A 52 42.98 -10.73 4.12
N GLY A 53 42.32 -10.37 5.21
CA GLY A 53 42.87 -9.51 6.24
C GLY A 53 42.38 -8.06 6.29
N GLY A 54 41.65 -7.73 7.34
CA GLY A 54 41.36 -6.35 7.71
C GLY A 54 40.46 -6.26 8.93
N THR A 55 41.05 -6.51 10.09
CA THR A 55 40.52 -6.19 11.43
C THR A 55 40.47 -4.68 11.64
N GLY A 56 39.34 -4.23 12.19
CA GLY A 56 39.14 -2.88 12.76
C GLY A 56 37.66 -2.74 13.03
N GLY A 57 37.16 -2.87 14.20
CA GLY A 57 37.49 -2.29 15.47
C GLY A 57 36.63 -1.07 15.71
N GLY A 58 35.57 -1.25 16.55
CA GLY A 58 35.02 -0.17 17.36
C GLY A 58 33.90 0.66 16.78
N ASP A 59 32.73 0.57 17.22
CA ASP A 59 32.18 1.38 18.29
C ASP A 59 30.73 0.95 18.59
N SER A 60 30.60 0.38 19.75
CA SER A 60 29.30 0.09 20.34
C SER A 60 28.72 1.37 20.89
N THR A 61 27.74 1.96 20.21
CA THR A 61 26.90 2.91 20.89
C THR A 61 25.67 2.16 21.41
N THR A 62 25.75 1.79 22.65
CA THR A 62 24.72 1.26 23.50
C THR A 62 23.61 2.30 23.62
N GLY A 63 22.59 2.16 22.82
CA GLY A 63 21.31 2.82 23.06
C GLY A 63 20.41 1.85 23.82
N SER A 64 20.55 1.86 25.15
CA SER A 64 19.61 1.19 26.04
C SER A 64 18.23 1.82 25.87
N GLY A 65 17.35 1.09 25.23
CA GLY A 65 15.91 1.34 25.22
C GLY A 65 15.24 0.14 25.86
N ASP A 66 15.15 0.17 27.18
CA ASP A 66 14.30 -0.71 27.96
C ASP A 66 12.89 -0.72 27.42
N GLY A 67 12.30 -1.90 27.36
CA GLY A 67 10.88 -1.91 27.23
C GLY A 67 10.25 -3.19 26.75
N ALA A 68 10.41 -4.25 27.45
CA ALA A 68 9.43 -5.27 27.82
C ALA A 68 8.30 -5.66 26.88
N ALA A 69 8.27 -6.97 26.61
CA ALA A 69 7.09 -7.86 26.51
C ALA A 69 6.07 -7.55 25.39
N GLY A 70 6.43 -8.02 24.24
CA GLY A 70 5.57 -8.13 23.05
C GLY A 70 6.41 -7.82 21.83
N GLY A 71 7.11 -8.81 21.28
CA GLY A 71 8.24 -8.68 20.34
C GLY A 71 8.00 -7.96 19.01
N GLY A 72 7.24 -6.89 18.99
CA GLY A 72 6.98 -6.10 17.80
C GLY A 72 7.83 -4.81 17.76
N THR A 73 8.14 -4.35 16.54
CA THR A 73 8.83 -3.06 16.36
C THR A 73 7.84 -1.91 16.51
N VAL A 74 8.11 -0.98 17.44
CA VAL A 74 7.31 0.25 17.58
C VAL A 74 7.39 1.06 16.29
N LEU A 75 6.26 1.38 15.72
CA LEU A 75 6.11 2.17 14.49
C LEU A 75 5.83 3.64 14.80
N ALA A 76 4.82 3.90 15.63
CA ALA A 76 4.35 5.26 15.90
C ALA A 76 3.46 5.31 17.13
N LYS A 77 3.16 6.54 17.56
CA LYS A 77 2.02 6.80 18.43
C LYS A 77 0.72 6.89 17.61
N THR A 78 -0.38 6.51 18.25
CA THR A 78 -1.71 6.61 17.63
C THR A 78 -2.06 8.01 17.17
N SER A 79 -1.60 9.04 17.92
CA SER A 79 -1.79 10.45 17.58
C SER A 79 -1.06 10.92 16.33
N GLU A 80 -0.08 10.14 15.85
CA GLU A 80 0.66 10.46 14.63
C GLU A 80 -0.04 9.99 13.36
N ILE A 81 -1.09 9.20 13.48
CA ILE A 81 -1.83 8.64 12.34
C ILE A 81 -3.14 9.43 12.19
N PRO A 82 -3.28 10.29 11.18
CA PRO A 82 -4.47 11.11 11.00
C PRO A 82 -5.69 10.27 10.62
N GLU A 83 -6.87 10.66 11.12
CA GLU A 83 -8.14 10.05 10.74
C GLU A 83 -8.43 10.26 9.24
N GLY A 84 -8.94 9.23 8.57
CA GLY A 84 -9.16 9.23 7.12
C GLY A 84 -7.88 9.20 6.28
N GLY A 85 -6.71 9.12 6.94
CA GLY A 85 -5.38 9.15 6.35
C GLY A 85 -4.48 8.02 6.83
N GLY A 86 -3.17 8.32 6.91
CA GLY A 86 -2.17 7.35 7.36
C GLY A 86 -0.76 7.89 7.30
N LYS A 87 0.19 7.06 7.75
CA LYS A 87 1.63 7.34 7.74
C LYS A 87 2.39 6.17 7.10
N ILE A 88 3.37 6.50 6.26
CA ILE A 88 4.18 5.52 5.54
C ILE A 88 5.53 5.38 6.25
N PHE A 89 5.87 4.16 6.61
CA PHE A 89 7.14 3.77 7.24
C PHE A 89 7.99 3.03 6.21
N LYS A 90 8.72 3.80 5.40
CA LYS A 90 9.48 3.28 4.25
C LYS A 90 10.51 2.24 4.66
N ASP A 91 11.23 2.49 5.76
CA ASP A 91 12.28 1.61 6.28
C ASP A 91 11.73 0.27 6.82
N ARG A 92 10.43 0.21 7.05
CA ARG A 92 9.71 -0.99 7.53
C ARG A 92 8.86 -1.64 6.45
N GLY A 93 8.73 -1.00 5.29
CA GLY A 93 7.90 -1.50 4.20
C GLY A 93 6.39 -1.50 4.51
N VAL A 94 5.95 -0.63 5.43
CA VAL A 94 4.58 -0.61 5.97
C VAL A 94 3.94 0.76 5.82
N VAL A 95 2.65 0.79 5.56
CA VAL A 95 1.78 1.95 5.71
C VAL A 95 0.73 1.66 6.77
N VAL A 96 0.64 2.53 7.78
CA VAL A 96 -0.41 2.48 8.81
C VAL A 96 -1.46 3.51 8.48
N THR A 97 -2.72 3.12 8.55
CA THR A 97 -3.89 3.95 8.25
C THR A 97 -4.83 4.03 9.44
N GLN A 98 -5.61 5.10 9.51
CA GLN A 98 -6.70 5.25 10.47
C GLN A 98 -7.99 5.57 9.71
N PRO A 99 -8.73 4.57 9.20
CA PRO A 99 -9.95 4.80 8.43
C PRO A 99 -11.02 5.59 9.16
N THR A 100 -11.16 5.34 10.45
CA THR A 100 -12.04 6.06 11.39
C THR A 100 -11.31 6.19 12.71
N ALA A 101 -11.71 7.15 13.53
CA ALA A 101 -11.10 7.44 14.82
C ALA A 101 -10.88 6.16 15.65
N GLY A 102 -9.67 5.93 16.12
CA GLY A 102 -9.27 4.78 16.94
C GLY A 102 -9.22 3.42 16.22
N ARG A 103 -9.44 3.38 14.90
CA ARG A 103 -9.38 2.14 14.10
C ARG A 103 -8.15 2.16 13.21
N PHE A 104 -7.14 1.40 13.59
CA PHE A 104 -5.88 1.33 12.86
C PHE A 104 -5.81 0.08 11.99
N LYS A 105 -5.20 0.22 10.81
CA LYS A 105 -4.91 -0.85 9.87
C LYS A 105 -3.48 -0.67 9.37
N ALA A 106 -2.84 -1.77 8.98
CA ALA A 106 -1.55 -1.69 8.32
C ALA A 106 -1.54 -2.56 7.07
N PHE A 107 -0.78 -2.09 6.09
CA PHE A 107 -0.62 -2.76 4.81
C PHE A 107 0.84 -2.65 4.37
N SER A 108 1.23 -3.53 3.44
CA SER A 108 2.51 -3.36 2.75
C SER A 108 2.57 -2.00 2.06
N SER A 109 3.70 -1.31 2.16
CA SER A 109 3.93 -0.07 1.42
C SER A 109 4.39 -0.30 -0.03
N GLN A 110 4.47 -1.57 -0.47
CA GLN A 110 4.82 -1.92 -1.84
C GLN A 110 3.56 -2.06 -2.71
N CYS A 111 3.49 -1.24 -3.76
CA CYS A 111 2.41 -1.28 -4.74
C CYS A 111 2.41 -2.62 -5.50
N THR A 112 1.25 -3.26 -5.55
CA THR A 112 1.06 -4.58 -6.18
C THR A 112 1.11 -4.56 -7.71
N HIS A 113 1.24 -3.38 -8.33
CA HIS A 113 1.45 -3.28 -9.78
C HIS A 113 2.89 -3.67 -10.18
N GLN A 114 3.91 -2.98 -9.63
CA GLN A 114 5.32 -3.19 -9.98
C GLN A 114 6.27 -2.97 -8.79
N GLY A 115 5.80 -3.10 -7.55
CA GLY A 115 6.64 -3.03 -6.37
C GLY A 115 7.12 -1.63 -5.94
N CYS A 116 6.67 -0.55 -6.61
CA CYS A 116 6.98 0.81 -6.19
C CYS A 116 6.48 1.07 -4.77
N ALA A 117 7.25 1.83 -3.99
CA ALA A 117 6.75 2.29 -2.70
C ALA A 117 5.57 3.27 -2.90
N VAL A 118 4.51 3.10 -2.11
CA VAL A 118 3.41 4.08 -2.05
C VAL A 118 3.93 5.42 -1.53
N GLY A 119 3.35 6.52 -2.01
CA GLY A 119 3.89 7.86 -1.80
C GLY A 119 3.10 8.75 -0.86
N SER A 120 1.79 8.50 -0.74
CA SER A 120 0.91 9.33 0.09
C SER A 120 -0.32 8.56 0.56
N VAL A 121 -0.93 9.08 1.63
CA VAL A 121 -2.22 8.60 2.14
C VAL A 121 -3.08 9.82 2.38
N SER A 122 -4.16 9.94 1.61
CA SER A 122 -5.08 11.08 1.72
C SER A 122 -6.44 10.74 1.10
N GLY A 123 -7.51 11.42 1.57
CA GLY A 123 -8.84 11.25 1.01
C GLY A 123 -9.37 9.80 1.05
N GLY A 124 -8.95 9.03 2.04
CA GLY A 124 -9.32 7.62 2.17
C GLY A 124 -8.61 6.68 1.19
N ALA A 125 -7.52 7.15 0.53
CA ALA A 125 -6.73 6.37 -0.41
C ALA A 125 -5.24 6.37 -0.09
N ILE A 126 -4.59 5.22 -0.30
CA ILE A 126 -3.15 5.04 -0.35
C ILE A 126 -2.75 5.12 -1.83
N VAL A 127 -1.85 6.04 -2.18
CA VAL A 127 -1.53 6.36 -3.58
C VAL A 127 -0.11 5.93 -3.94
N CYS A 128 0.03 5.21 -5.05
CA CYS A 128 1.31 4.89 -5.65
C CYS A 128 1.70 5.96 -6.69
N PRO A 129 2.85 6.63 -6.53
CA PRO A 129 3.25 7.72 -7.42
C PRO A 129 3.74 7.26 -8.79
N CYS A 130 4.15 5.98 -8.93
CA CYS A 130 4.73 5.49 -10.19
C CYS A 130 3.71 5.48 -11.34
N HIS A 131 2.53 4.91 -11.11
CA HIS A 131 1.51 4.76 -12.15
C HIS A 131 0.09 5.12 -11.68
N GLY A 132 -0.03 5.77 -10.53
CA GLY A 132 -1.30 6.29 -10.04
C GLY A 132 -2.29 5.25 -9.49
N SER A 133 -1.82 4.04 -9.15
CA SER A 133 -2.69 3.08 -8.45
C SER A 133 -3.12 3.63 -7.10
N GLU A 134 -4.39 3.42 -6.76
CA GLU A 134 -4.97 3.84 -5.48
C GLU A 134 -5.57 2.63 -4.76
N PHE A 135 -5.35 2.60 -3.45
CA PHE A 135 -5.84 1.54 -2.58
C PHE A 135 -6.63 2.13 -1.42
N SER A 136 -7.59 1.39 -0.93
CA SER A 136 -8.44 1.79 0.20
C SER A 136 -7.68 1.78 1.51
N VAL A 137 -7.83 2.82 2.34
CA VAL A 137 -7.27 2.87 3.70
C VAL A 137 -7.95 1.88 4.65
N THR A 138 -9.13 1.34 4.29
CA THR A 138 -9.94 0.48 5.15
C THR A 138 -9.54 -0.98 5.06
N ASP A 139 -9.23 -1.46 3.86
CA ASP A 139 -9.03 -2.88 3.56
C ASP A 139 -7.91 -3.17 2.55
N GLY A 140 -7.22 -2.13 2.07
CA GLY A 140 -6.16 -2.27 1.08
C GLY A 140 -6.65 -2.59 -0.33
N ALA A 141 -7.96 -2.70 -0.57
CA ALA A 141 -8.52 -3.03 -1.87
C ALA A 141 -8.15 -2.00 -2.94
N VAL A 142 -8.00 -2.44 -4.19
CA VAL A 142 -7.73 -1.55 -5.32
C VAL A 142 -8.95 -0.67 -5.57
N ARG A 143 -8.75 0.64 -5.54
CA ARG A 143 -9.75 1.65 -5.90
C ARG A 143 -9.56 2.17 -7.32
N ARG A 144 -8.29 2.24 -7.74
CA ARG A 144 -7.89 2.60 -9.11
C ARG A 144 -6.63 1.86 -9.50
N GLY A 145 -6.63 1.28 -10.72
CA GLY A 145 -5.48 0.62 -11.33
C GLY A 145 -4.35 1.59 -11.73
N PRO A 146 -3.29 1.04 -12.28
CA PRO A 146 -3.17 -0.27 -12.95
C PRO A 146 -2.97 -1.50 -12.04
N ALA A 147 -2.76 -1.35 -10.73
CA ALA A 147 -2.73 -2.50 -9.83
C ALA A 147 -4.05 -3.30 -9.91
N THR A 148 -3.96 -4.63 -9.83
CA THR A 148 -5.11 -5.55 -9.89
C THR A 148 -5.31 -6.35 -8.62
N GLN A 149 -4.35 -6.27 -7.69
CA GLN A 149 -4.38 -6.97 -6.41
C GLN A 149 -4.38 -5.96 -5.26
N PRO A 150 -5.05 -6.26 -4.12
CA PRO A 150 -5.02 -5.40 -2.96
C PRO A 150 -3.61 -5.33 -2.34
N LEU A 151 -3.34 -4.31 -1.56
CA LEU A 151 -2.14 -4.29 -0.72
C LEU A 151 -2.24 -5.39 0.34
N PRO A 152 -1.20 -6.21 0.54
CA PRO A 152 -1.17 -7.20 1.61
C PRO A 152 -1.33 -6.53 2.98
N ALA A 153 -2.21 -7.07 3.81
CA ALA A 153 -2.36 -6.65 5.19
C ALA A 153 -1.10 -7.00 6.00
N GLN A 154 -0.79 -6.17 6.99
CA GLN A 154 0.27 -6.38 7.95
C GLN A 154 -0.33 -6.39 9.35
N ASP A 155 0.17 -7.27 10.20
CA ASP A 155 -0.31 -7.38 11.57
C ASP A 155 0.33 -6.30 12.45
N ILE A 156 -0.52 -5.57 13.16
CA ILE A 156 -0.12 -4.57 14.14
C ILE A 156 -0.83 -4.79 15.46
N THR A 157 -0.15 -4.44 16.53
CA THR A 157 -0.74 -4.36 17.88
C THR A 157 -0.82 -2.89 18.29
N VAL A 158 -1.98 -2.50 18.83
CA VAL A 158 -2.17 -1.18 19.44
C VAL A 158 -2.30 -1.38 20.94
N SER A 159 -1.36 -0.81 21.69
CA SER A 159 -1.34 -0.88 23.16
C SER A 159 -1.22 0.54 23.72
N GLY A 160 -2.25 0.99 24.41
CA GLY A 160 -2.33 2.36 24.86
C GLY A 160 -2.27 3.32 23.67
N ASP A 161 -1.24 4.15 23.62
CA ASP A 161 -0.99 5.12 22.56
C ASP A 161 0.08 4.67 21.54
N GLU A 162 0.57 3.44 21.64
CA GLU A 162 1.61 2.91 20.76
C GLU A 162 1.06 1.91 19.73
N ILE A 163 1.60 1.97 18.52
CA ILE A 163 1.37 1.02 17.43
C ILE A 163 2.68 0.29 17.16
N THR A 164 2.64 -1.04 17.26
CA THR A 164 3.78 -1.92 16.99
C THR A 164 3.48 -2.84 15.80
N LEU A 165 4.49 -3.12 14.99
CA LEU A 165 4.43 -4.16 13.96
C LEU A 165 4.66 -5.52 14.66
N ALA A 166 3.76 -6.47 14.41
CA ALA A 166 3.85 -7.82 14.99
C ALA A 166 4.88 -8.68 14.27
#